data_f510536f69a1eaf7e55dc07bfbb0b56b
#
_entry.id   f510536f69a1eaf7e55dc07bfbb0b56b
#
_cell.length_a   1.000
_cell.length_b   1.000
_cell.length_c   1.000
_cell.angle_alpha   90.00
_cell.angle_beta   90.00
_cell.angle_gamma   90.00
#
_symmetry.space_group_name_H-M   'P 1'
#
loop_
_entity.id
_entity.type
_entity.pdbx_description
1 polymer ?
#
loop_
_entity_poly.entity_id
_entity_poly.type
_entity_poly.pdbx_seq_one_letter_code
_entity_poly.pdbx_strand_id
1 'polypeptide(L)'
;MDWTQPTFWLAAWQIILINIILSGDNAVVIALACRTLPRRQRLWGMALGACAAVLLRIIFVMIITMIMDFPLLKFIGGILLLWIAIKLIVPAESRDTASVEAADNLWRAVKIVAIADVVMSLDNVIAIAAAAKGSWLLIIFGLTVSVPLIVAGSAILVTLLDRYPIASWGGAGLLGWVAGEIMIEDPALAHWLGEPAQAAQFLTAGMGVSWLGQPPAHAVEYGAAALGAMFVVAAGYIIIRRRRPALLTAAAAADRGKQSS
;
A
#
# COMPACT_ATOMS: atom_id res chain seq x y z
N MET A 1 -18.28 -16.59 -21.07
CA MET A 1 -18.70 -15.41 -21.84
C MET A 1 -17.83 -15.30 -23.08
N ASP A 2 -18.44 -15.13 -24.25
CA ASP A 2 -17.70 -15.02 -25.50
C ASP A 2 -17.26 -13.58 -25.74
N TRP A 3 -16.01 -13.41 -26.15
CA TRP A 3 -15.40 -12.09 -26.45
C TRP A 3 -16.09 -11.35 -27.61
N THR A 4 -16.94 -12.03 -28.38
CA THR A 4 -17.75 -11.45 -29.46
C THR A 4 -18.99 -10.71 -28.95
N GLN A 5 -19.39 -10.93 -27.69
CA GLN A 5 -20.60 -10.34 -27.12
C GLN A 5 -20.34 -8.97 -26.50
N PRO A 6 -21.21 -7.97 -26.70
CA PRO A 6 -21.09 -6.65 -26.05
C PRO A 6 -21.03 -6.74 -24.51
N THR A 7 -21.68 -7.74 -23.92
CA THR A 7 -21.67 -7.99 -22.47
C THR A 7 -20.29 -8.33 -21.92
N PHE A 8 -19.42 -8.97 -22.72
CA PHE A 8 -18.04 -9.21 -22.36
C PHE A 8 -17.26 -7.90 -22.16
N TRP A 9 -17.39 -7.00 -23.13
CA TRP A 9 -16.68 -5.72 -23.11
C TRP A 9 -17.17 -4.79 -22.00
N LEU A 10 -18.46 -4.81 -21.70
CA LEU A 10 -19.01 -4.09 -20.55
C LEU A 10 -18.45 -4.62 -19.23
N ALA A 11 -18.40 -5.94 -19.05
CA ALA A 11 -17.85 -6.55 -17.86
C ALA A 11 -16.33 -6.31 -17.76
N ALA A 12 -15.59 -6.41 -18.87
CA ALA A 12 -14.17 -6.10 -18.94
C ALA A 12 -13.91 -4.65 -18.53
N TRP A 13 -14.68 -3.70 -19.05
CA TRP A 13 -14.59 -2.29 -18.69
C TRP A 13 -14.89 -2.06 -17.20
N GLN A 14 -15.91 -2.72 -16.65
CA GLN A 14 -16.21 -2.65 -15.22
C GLN A 14 -15.02 -3.14 -14.37
N ILE A 15 -14.41 -4.28 -14.73
CA ILE A 15 -13.24 -4.81 -14.01
C ILE A 15 -12.07 -3.83 -14.09
N ILE A 16 -11.79 -3.27 -15.26
CA ILE A 16 -10.72 -2.27 -15.45
C ILE A 16 -10.98 -1.05 -14.57
N LEU A 17 -12.20 -0.49 -14.58
CA LEU A 17 -12.57 0.67 -13.76
C LEU A 17 -12.47 0.36 -12.27
N ILE A 18 -13.04 -0.75 -11.82
CA ILE A 18 -12.96 -1.19 -10.43
C ILE A 18 -11.50 -1.30 -10.02
N ASN A 19 -10.67 -1.98 -10.83
CA ASN A 19 -9.26 -2.15 -10.51
C ASN A 19 -8.50 -0.83 -10.49
N ILE A 20 -8.77 0.12 -11.37
CA ILE A 20 -8.14 1.45 -11.36
C ILE A 20 -8.54 2.23 -10.11
N ILE A 21 -9.83 2.26 -9.78
CA ILE A 21 -10.37 2.99 -8.62
C ILE A 21 -9.80 2.41 -7.32
N LEU A 22 -9.80 1.08 -7.21
CA LEU A 22 -9.29 0.37 -6.03
C LEU A 22 -7.76 0.24 -6.00
N SER A 23 -7.05 0.62 -7.07
CA SER A 23 -5.58 0.56 -7.14
C SER A 23 -4.92 1.94 -7.08
N GLY A 24 -5.66 2.99 -6.75
CA GLY A 24 -5.10 4.32 -6.60
C GLY A 24 -4.03 4.39 -5.49
N ASP A 25 -4.26 3.72 -4.39
CA ASP A 25 -3.36 3.52 -3.26
C ASP A 25 -2.16 2.62 -3.64
N ASN A 26 -2.37 1.56 -4.42
CA ASN A 26 -1.30 0.71 -4.94
C ASN A 26 -0.31 1.50 -5.82
N ALA A 27 -0.80 2.45 -6.63
CA ALA A 27 0.07 3.33 -7.40
C ALA A 27 0.98 4.19 -6.50
N VAL A 28 0.49 4.61 -5.33
CA VAL A 28 1.29 5.33 -4.32
C VAL A 28 2.39 4.42 -3.75
N VAL A 29 2.08 3.16 -3.42
CA VAL A 29 3.07 2.19 -2.94
C VAL A 29 4.16 1.98 -3.99
N ILE A 30 3.78 1.73 -5.25
CA ILE A 30 4.71 1.54 -6.37
C ILE A 30 5.60 2.77 -6.53
N ALA A 31 5.01 3.97 -6.50
CA ALA A 31 5.75 5.22 -6.64
C ALA A 31 6.76 5.41 -5.49
N LEU A 32 6.34 5.21 -4.24
CA LEU A 32 7.20 5.34 -3.07
C LEU A 32 8.32 4.29 -3.06
N ALA A 33 8.02 3.03 -3.39
CA ALA A 33 9.00 1.95 -3.45
C ALA A 33 10.05 2.16 -4.54
N CYS A 34 9.65 2.70 -5.70
CA CYS A 34 10.53 2.93 -6.84
C CYS A 34 11.24 4.29 -6.82
N ARG A 35 10.83 5.22 -5.95
CA ARG A 35 11.39 6.58 -5.88
C ARG A 35 12.89 6.60 -5.66
N THR A 36 13.41 5.72 -4.82
CA THR A 36 14.85 5.64 -4.47
C THR A 36 15.69 4.98 -5.57
N LEU A 37 15.05 4.39 -6.60
CA LEU A 37 15.76 3.75 -7.70
C LEU A 37 16.36 4.78 -8.67
N PRO A 38 17.50 4.46 -9.32
CA PRO A 38 18.04 5.23 -10.44
C PRO A 38 17.01 5.38 -11.57
N ARG A 39 16.97 6.51 -12.27
CA ARG A 39 15.95 6.83 -13.28
C ARG A 39 15.73 5.72 -14.31
N ARG A 40 16.78 5.04 -14.76
CA ARG A 40 16.68 3.93 -15.72
C ARG A 40 15.98 2.69 -15.14
N GLN A 41 16.11 2.47 -13.84
CA GLN A 41 15.52 1.30 -13.16
C GLN A 41 14.10 1.56 -12.63
N ARG A 42 13.68 2.83 -12.51
CA ARG A 42 12.34 3.18 -12.01
C ARG A 42 11.24 2.57 -12.85
N LEU A 43 11.31 2.70 -14.17
CA LEU A 43 10.32 2.12 -15.09
C LEU A 43 10.28 0.60 -14.98
N TRP A 44 11.44 -0.04 -14.93
CA TRP A 44 11.50 -1.49 -14.73
C TRP A 44 10.97 -1.91 -13.36
N GLY A 45 11.30 -1.18 -12.30
CA GLY A 45 10.77 -1.42 -10.95
C GLY A 45 9.25 -1.30 -10.89
N MET A 46 8.70 -0.26 -11.49
CA MET A 46 7.25 -0.05 -11.58
C MET A 46 6.58 -1.15 -12.43
N ALA A 47 7.13 -1.46 -13.61
CA ALA A 47 6.56 -2.48 -14.48
C ALA A 47 6.63 -3.88 -13.85
N LEU A 48 7.78 -4.29 -13.36
CA LEU A 48 7.96 -5.60 -12.71
C LEU A 48 7.15 -5.70 -11.42
N GLY A 49 7.09 -4.62 -10.62
CA GLY A 49 6.27 -4.55 -9.41
C GLY A 49 4.78 -4.69 -9.73
N ALA A 50 4.29 -3.94 -10.72
CA ALA A 50 2.90 -4.02 -11.15
C ALA A 50 2.56 -5.39 -11.76
N CYS A 51 3.46 -5.97 -12.57
CA CYS A 51 3.27 -7.32 -13.10
C CYS A 51 3.23 -8.37 -11.99
N ALA A 52 4.16 -8.31 -11.03
CA ALA A 52 4.18 -9.22 -9.88
C ALA A 52 2.89 -9.09 -9.05
N ALA A 53 2.45 -7.85 -8.78
CA ALA A 53 1.21 -7.56 -8.10
C ALA A 53 0.01 -8.18 -8.80
N VAL A 54 -0.13 -7.96 -10.11
CA VAL A 54 -1.25 -8.51 -10.89
C VAL A 54 -1.21 -10.05 -10.95
N LEU A 55 -0.04 -10.66 -11.13
CA LEU A 55 0.10 -12.11 -11.09
C LEU A 55 -0.33 -12.70 -9.75
N LEU A 56 0.12 -12.09 -8.65
CA LEU A 56 -0.31 -12.48 -7.31
C LEU A 56 -1.81 -12.29 -7.12
N ARG A 57 -2.38 -11.20 -7.59
CA ARG A 57 -3.82 -10.92 -7.51
C ARG A 57 -4.64 -11.95 -8.28
N ILE A 58 -4.21 -12.38 -9.47
CA ILE A 58 -4.85 -13.46 -10.23
C ILE A 58 -4.84 -14.76 -9.41
N ILE A 59 -3.70 -15.11 -8.80
CA ILE A 59 -3.59 -16.28 -7.93
C ILE A 59 -4.52 -16.14 -6.70
N PHE A 60 -4.55 -14.94 -6.09
CA PHE A 60 -5.42 -14.67 -4.94
C PHE A 60 -6.90 -14.80 -5.28
N VAL A 61 -7.34 -14.30 -6.45
CA VAL A 61 -8.75 -14.49 -6.89
C VAL A 61 -9.11 -15.98 -6.92
N MET A 62 -8.15 -16.85 -7.26
CA MET A 62 -8.40 -18.31 -7.33
C MET A 62 -8.56 -18.95 -5.95
N ILE A 63 -7.88 -18.44 -4.92
CA ILE A 63 -7.83 -19.09 -3.60
C ILE A 63 -8.56 -18.29 -2.50
N ILE A 64 -9.07 -17.10 -2.85
CA ILE A 64 -9.61 -16.14 -1.87
C ILE A 64 -10.75 -16.71 -1.04
N THR A 65 -11.64 -17.50 -1.65
CA THR A 65 -12.77 -18.15 -0.96
C THR A 65 -12.34 -19.09 0.16
N MET A 66 -11.08 -19.57 0.11
CA MET A 66 -10.51 -20.45 1.14
C MET A 66 -9.75 -19.67 2.23
N ILE A 67 -9.33 -18.44 1.94
CA ILE A 67 -8.41 -17.69 2.81
C ILE A 67 -9.11 -16.57 3.57
N MET A 68 -10.20 -16.02 3.04
CA MET A 68 -10.84 -14.82 3.61
C MET A 68 -11.35 -14.99 5.05
N ASP A 69 -11.76 -16.21 5.40
CA ASP A 69 -12.30 -16.50 6.74
C ASP A 69 -11.21 -16.79 7.78
N PHE A 70 -9.92 -16.75 7.39
CA PHE A 70 -8.82 -16.93 8.33
C PHE A 70 -8.74 -15.74 9.29
N PRO A 71 -8.94 -15.98 10.60
CA PRO A 71 -8.83 -14.93 11.60
C PRO A 71 -7.41 -14.38 11.66
N LEU A 72 -7.29 -13.10 11.97
CA LEU A 72 -6.03 -12.35 12.06
C LEU A 72 -5.27 -12.13 10.73
N LEU A 73 -5.78 -12.61 9.60
CA LEU A 73 -5.11 -12.43 8.30
C LEU A 73 -5.00 -10.96 7.91
N LYS A 74 -6.11 -10.21 7.97
CA LYS A 74 -6.17 -8.78 7.70
C LYS A 74 -5.37 -7.99 8.73
N PHE A 75 -5.44 -8.37 10.00
CA PHE A 75 -4.70 -7.71 11.08
C PHE A 75 -3.17 -7.82 10.89
N ILE A 76 -2.66 -9.01 10.61
CA ILE A 76 -1.23 -9.24 10.33
C ILE A 76 -0.81 -8.50 9.06
N GLY A 77 -1.66 -8.52 8.03
CA GLY A 77 -1.45 -7.75 6.80
C GLY A 77 -1.31 -6.26 7.06
N GLY A 78 -2.21 -5.69 7.85
CA GLY A 78 -2.15 -4.28 8.23
C GLY A 78 -0.88 -3.91 9.00
N ILE A 79 -0.43 -4.76 9.95
CA ILE A 79 0.87 -4.56 10.63
C ILE A 79 2.02 -4.54 9.62
N LEU A 80 2.02 -5.46 8.66
CA LEU A 80 3.03 -5.51 7.61
C LEU A 80 3.02 -4.26 6.74
N LEU A 81 1.82 -3.75 6.42
CA LEU A 81 1.65 -2.52 5.66
C LEU A 81 2.14 -1.29 6.44
N LEU A 82 1.88 -1.19 7.75
CA LEU A 82 2.45 -0.15 8.61
C LEU A 82 3.98 -0.17 8.58
N TRP A 83 4.58 -1.36 8.69
CA TRP A 83 6.03 -1.52 8.60
C TRP A 83 6.58 -1.07 7.24
N ILE A 84 5.92 -1.44 6.14
CA ILE A 84 6.28 -1.02 4.78
C ILE A 84 6.18 0.51 4.66
N ALA A 85 5.09 1.12 5.13
CA ALA A 85 4.88 2.56 5.07
C ALA A 85 5.99 3.34 5.78
N ILE A 86 6.37 2.91 6.99
CA ILE A 86 7.48 3.49 7.74
C ILE A 86 8.80 3.32 6.96
N LYS A 87 9.06 2.13 6.40
CA LYS A 87 10.29 1.84 5.64
C LYS A 87 10.41 2.67 4.36
N LEU A 88 9.29 3.05 3.74
CA LEU A 88 9.26 3.85 2.52
C LEU A 88 9.54 5.34 2.80
N ILE A 89 9.23 5.85 3.99
CA ILE A 89 9.48 7.24 4.36
C ILE A 89 10.88 7.45 4.93
N VAL A 90 11.45 6.44 5.59
CA VAL A 90 12.80 6.51 6.18
C VAL A 90 13.84 6.33 5.08
N PRO A 91 14.76 7.30 4.85
CA PRO A 91 15.81 7.15 3.85
C PRO A 91 16.67 5.90 4.13
N ALA A 92 16.95 5.12 3.09
CA ALA A 92 17.92 4.03 3.18
C ALA A 92 19.34 4.61 3.41
N GLU A 93 20.13 3.96 4.26
CA GLU A 93 21.54 4.30 4.40
C GLU A 93 22.25 4.03 3.07
N SER A 94 22.89 5.06 2.51
CA SER A 94 23.75 4.92 1.33
C SER A 94 24.99 4.13 1.72
N ARG A 95 25.05 2.86 1.34
CA ARG A 95 26.29 2.08 1.35
C ARG A 95 26.94 2.21 -0.02
N ASP A 96 28.21 2.61 -0.01
CA ASP A 96 29.02 2.91 -1.20
C ASP A 96 29.47 1.65 -1.98
N THR A 97 28.55 0.95 -2.66
CA THR A 97 28.92 -0.13 -3.60
C THR A 97 27.94 -0.14 -4.78
N ALA A 98 28.26 0.62 -5.82
CA ALA A 98 27.28 1.15 -6.78
C ALA A 98 26.67 0.17 -7.81
N SER A 99 27.15 -1.05 -8.00
CA SER A 99 26.64 -1.93 -9.08
C SER A 99 25.84 -3.17 -8.63
N VAL A 100 26.26 -3.82 -7.56
CA VAL A 100 25.54 -4.98 -6.99
C VAL A 100 24.29 -4.49 -6.24
N GLU A 101 24.37 -3.33 -5.60
CA GLU A 101 23.26 -2.70 -4.87
C GLU A 101 22.11 -2.23 -5.78
N ALA A 102 22.38 -1.91 -7.04
CA ALA A 102 21.34 -1.44 -7.95
C ALA A 102 20.33 -2.55 -8.29
N ALA A 103 20.79 -3.78 -8.51
CA ALA A 103 19.93 -4.94 -8.74
C ALA A 103 19.19 -5.34 -7.46
N ASP A 104 19.87 -5.31 -6.31
CA ASP A 104 19.25 -5.61 -5.01
C ASP A 104 18.17 -4.60 -4.64
N ASN A 105 18.39 -3.32 -4.93
CA ASN A 105 17.40 -2.26 -4.72
C ASN A 105 16.16 -2.43 -5.62
N LEU A 106 16.33 -2.86 -6.87
CA LEU A 106 15.23 -3.15 -7.78
C LEU A 106 14.35 -4.30 -7.25
N TRP A 107 14.97 -5.44 -6.91
CA TRP A 107 14.23 -6.58 -6.36
C TRP A 107 13.59 -6.29 -5.01
N ARG A 108 14.22 -5.46 -4.21
CA ARG A 108 13.65 -4.97 -2.96
C ARG A 108 12.39 -4.13 -3.20
N ALA A 109 12.42 -3.23 -4.18
CA ALA A 109 11.24 -2.45 -4.57
C ALA A 109 10.12 -3.36 -5.08
N VAL A 110 10.42 -4.31 -5.98
CA VAL A 110 9.44 -5.29 -6.49
C VAL A 110 8.83 -6.10 -5.35
N LYS A 111 9.63 -6.61 -4.41
CA LYS A 111 9.12 -7.34 -3.23
C LYS A 111 8.21 -6.49 -2.36
N ILE A 112 8.55 -5.24 -2.11
CA ILE A 112 7.72 -4.33 -1.31
C ILE A 112 6.37 -4.11 -1.99
N VAL A 113 6.37 -3.85 -3.29
CA VAL A 113 5.15 -3.66 -4.09
C VAL A 113 4.30 -4.93 -4.05
N ALA A 114 4.89 -6.09 -4.32
CA ALA A 114 4.19 -7.37 -4.33
C ALA A 114 3.55 -7.71 -2.97
N ILE A 115 4.28 -7.52 -1.88
CA ILE A 115 3.77 -7.80 -0.52
C ILE A 115 2.65 -6.81 -0.16
N ALA A 116 2.83 -5.52 -0.44
CA ALA A 116 1.81 -4.53 -0.17
C ALA A 116 0.53 -4.80 -0.98
N ASP A 117 0.66 -5.13 -2.28
CA ASP A 117 -0.50 -5.45 -3.12
C ASP A 117 -1.26 -6.67 -2.61
N VAL A 118 -0.57 -7.72 -2.12
CA VAL A 118 -1.22 -8.88 -1.51
C VAL A 118 -2.13 -8.47 -0.36
N VAL A 119 -1.64 -7.62 0.54
CA VAL A 119 -2.42 -7.16 1.70
C VAL A 119 -3.61 -6.31 1.28
N MET A 120 -3.38 -5.33 0.39
CA MET A 120 -4.39 -4.38 -0.06
C MET A 120 -5.38 -4.99 -1.05
N SER A 121 -5.04 -6.14 -1.65
CA SER A 121 -5.90 -6.81 -2.63
C SER A 121 -6.94 -7.73 -2.01
N LEU A 122 -6.87 -8.03 -0.71
CA LEU A 122 -7.80 -8.96 -0.07
C LEU A 122 -9.27 -8.59 -0.32
N ASP A 123 -9.62 -7.31 -0.19
CA ASP A 123 -10.99 -6.84 -0.42
C ASP A 123 -11.28 -6.58 -1.91
N ASN A 124 -10.28 -6.09 -2.65
CA ASN A 124 -10.40 -5.80 -4.08
C ASN A 124 -10.70 -7.05 -4.91
N VAL A 125 -10.19 -8.20 -4.49
CA VAL A 125 -10.36 -9.48 -5.18
C VAL A 125 -11.83 -9.91 -5.21
N ILE A 126 -12.60 -9.64 -4.16
CA ILE A 126 -14.04 -9.98 -4.12
C ILE A 126 -14.80 -9.15 -5.15
N ALA A 127 -14.55 -7.84 -5.20
CA ALA A 127 -15.21 -6.96 -6.15
C ALA A 127 -14.90 -7.38 -7.60
N ILE A 128 -13.65 -7.75 -7.89
CA ILE A 128 -13.23 -8.24 -9.21
C ILE A 128 -13.87 -9.59 -9.51
N ALA A 129 -13.91 -10.53 -8.57
CA ALA A 129 -14.53 -11.84 -8.75
C ALA A 129 -16.03 -11.72 -9.02
N ALA A 130 -16.74 -10.85 -8.29
CA ALA A 130 -18.15 -10.57 -8.49
C ALA A 130 -18.41 -9.95 -9.87
N ALA A 131 -17.62 -8.97 -10.30
CA ALA A 131 -17.75 -8.34 -11.62
C ALA A 131 -17.46 -9.31 -12.77
N ALA A 132 -16.55 -10.27 -12.57
CA ALA A 132 -16.17 -11.26 -13.57
C ALA A 132 -17.22 -12.37 -13.77
N LYS A 133 -18.19 -12.50 -12.86
CA LYS A 133 -19.28 -13.50 -12.94
C LYS A 133 -18.78 -14.92 -13.26
N GLY A 134 -17.67 -15.32 -12.65
CA GLY A 134 -17.05 -16.64 -12.85
C GLY A 134 -16.22 -16.80 -14.13
N SER A 135 -16.01 -15.74 -14.91
CA SER A 135 -15.22 -15.80 -16.14
C SER A 135 -13.75 -15.46 -15.87
N TRP A 136 -12.89 -16.49 -15.87
CA TRP A 136 -11.42 -16.34 -15.71
C TRP A 136 -10.81 -15.46 -16.81
N LEU A 137 -11.34 -15.55 -18.03
CA LEU A 137 -10.87 -14.74 -19.15
C LEU A 137 -11.04 -13.25 -18.85
N LEU A 138 -12.17 -12.85 -18.27
CA LEU A 138 -12.45 -11.48 -17.87
C LEU A 138 -11.51 -10.98 -16.77
N ILE A 139 -11.21 -11.84 -15.78
CA ILE A 139 -10.29 -11.48 -14.69
C ILE A 139 -8.89 -11.24 -15.26
N ILE A 140 -8.35 -12.20 -16.00
CA ILE A 140 -7.00 -12.09 -16.58
C ILE A 140 -6.91 -10.90 -17.51
N PHE A 141 -7.88 -10.72 -18.41
CA PHE A 141 -7.90 -9.62 -19.35
C PHE A 141 -8.00 -8.26 -18.64
N GLY A 142 -8.97 -8.08 -17.75
CA GLY A 142 -9.21 -6.82 -17.04
C GLY A 142 -8.02 -6.40 -16.17
N LEU A 143 -7.42 -7.35 -15.44
CA LEU A 143 -6.25 -7.10 -14.62
C LEU A 143 -5.00 -6.81 -15.47
N THR A 144 -4.79 -7.54 -16.56
CA THR A 144 -3.62 -7.32 -17.43
C THR A 144 -3.68 -5.96 -18.12
N VAL A 145 -4.85 -5.55 -18.61
CA VAL A 145 -5.03 -4.25 -19.26
C VAL A 145 -4.85 -3.09 -18.28
N SER A 146 -5.13 -3.27 -17.00
CA SER A 146 -4.92 -2.22 -16.01
C SER A 146 -3.44 -1.96 -15.66
N VAL A 147 -2.52 -2.92 -15.90
CA VAL A 147 -1.09 -2.77 -15.59
C VAL A 147 -0.46 -1.52 -16.22
N PRO A 148 -0.59 -1.27 -17.53
CA PRO A 148 -0.03 -0.06 -18.15
C PRO A 148 -0.57 1.24 -17.51
N LEU A 149 -1.84 1.25 -17.11
CA LEU A 149 -2.47 2.43 -16.47
C LEU A 149 -1.94 2.66 -15.07
N ILE A 150 -1.75 1.59 -14.29
CA ILE A 150 -1.14 1.67 -12.95
C ILE A 150 0.31 2.13 -13.06
N VAL A 151 1.09 1.60 -14.00
CA VAL A 151 2.48 2.02 -14.23
C VAL A 151 2.55 3.49 -14.65
N ALA A 152 1.69 3.93 -15.56
CA ALA A 152 1.63 5.33 -15.97
C ALA A 152 1.25 6.25 -14.79
N GLY A 153 0.24 5.89 -14.01
CA GLY A 153 -0.15 6.61 -12.79
C GLY A 153 0.99 6.69 -11.77
N SER A 154 1.68 5.58 -11.53
CA SER A 154 2.83 5.54 -10.63
C SER A 154 3.99 6.41 -11.13
N ALA A 155 4.24 6.47 -12.44
CA ALA A 155 5.28 7.32 -13.02
C ALA A 155 4.99 8.82 -12.80
N ILE A 156 3.71 9.22 -12.93
CA ILE A 156 3.27 10.59 -12.61
C ILE A 156 3.49 10.88 -11.13
N LEU A 157 3.09 9.93 -10.25
CA LEU A 157 3.28 10.07 -8.81
C LEU A 157 4.76 10.16 -8.41
N VAL A 158 5.65 9.35 -9.01
CA VAL A 158 7.11 9.46 -8.77
C VAL A 158 7.59 10.86 -9.10
N THR A 159 7.16 11.43 -10.23
CA THR A 159 7.53 12.79 -10.62
C THR A 159 7.05 13.83 -9.61
N LEU A 160 5.82 13.65 -9.10
CA LEU A 160 5.25 14.51 -8.05
C LEU A 160 6.05 14.40 -6.74
N LEU A 161 6.38 13.18 -6.33
CA LEU A 161 7.17 12.90 -5.11
C LEU A 161 8.59 13.46 -5.19
N ASP A 162 9.21 13.44 -6.37
CA ASP A 162 10.53 14.05 -6.61
C ASP A 162 10.46 15.58 -6.51
N ARG A 163 9.37 16.18 -7.00
CA ARG A 163 9.17 17.63 -6.98
C ARG A 163 8.76 18.15 -5.59
N TYR A 164 7.96 17.39 -4.87
CA TYR A 164 7.41 17.74 -3.56
C TYR A 164 7.71 16.67 -2.52
N PRO A 165 8.87 16.73 -1.84
CA PRO A 165 9.26 15.72 -0.84
C PRO A 165 8.23 15.51 0.28
N ILE A 166 7.44 16.54 0.61
CA ILE A 166 6.37 16.46 1.61
C ILE A 166 5.25 15.50 1.16
N ALA A 167 5.04 15.32 -0.15
CA ALA A 167 4.07 14.38 -0.67
C ALA A 167 4.38 12.93 -0.31
N SER A 168 5.66 12.60 -0.03
CA SER A 168 6.04 11.26 0.45
C SER A 168 5.51 10.97 1.85
N TRP A 169 5.42 12.00 2.70
CA TRP A 169 4.80 11.88 4.01
C TRP A 169 3.30 11.68 3.90
N GLY A 170 2.66 12.40 2.96
CA GLY A 170 1.25 12.20 2.63
C GLY A 170 0.97 10.78 2.12
N GLY A 171 1.81 10.28 1.19
CA GLY A 171 1.68 8.91 0.67
C GLY A 171 1.89 7.84 1.74
N ALA A 172 2.91 7.98 2.60
CA ALA A 172 3.12 7.06 3.71
C ALA A 172 2.00 7.15 4.76
N GLY A 173 1.47 8.34 5.03
CA GLY A 173 0.30 8.55 5.87
C GLY A 173 -0.94 7.85 5.29
N LEU A 174 -1.14 7.93 3.96
CA LEU A 174 -2.21 7.22 3.27
C LEU A 174 -2.08 5.69 3.44
N LEU A 175 -0.86 5.15 3.32
CA LEU A 175 -0.62 3.72 3.58
C LEU A 175 -0.92 3.34 5.04
N GLY A 176 -0.60 4.24 5.98
CA GLY A 176 -0.97 4.06 7.38
C GLY A 176 -2.48 4.07 7.60
N TRP A 177 -3.20 4.95 6.88
CA TRP A 177 -4.66 5.00 6.86
C TRP A 177 -5.25 3.67 6.40
N VAL A 178 -4.86 3.19 5.22
CA VAL A 178 -5.31 1.91 4.66
C VAL A 178 -4.96 0.73 5.58
N ALA A 179 -3.77 0.74 6.19
CA ALA A 179 -3.39 -0.29 7.14
C ALA A 179 -4.31 -0.35 8.36
N GLY A 180 -4.69 0.81 8.92
CA GLY A 180 -5.62 0.90 10.04
C GLY A 180 -7.03 0.40 9.67
N GLU A 181 -7.50 0.76 8.48
CA GLU A 181 -8.78 0.32 7.92
C GLU A 181 -8.81 -1.22 7.74
N ILE A 182 -7.82 -1.81 7.09
CA ILE A 182 -7.70 -3.26 6.90
C ILE A 182 -7.63 -4.00 8.24
N MET A 183 -6.91 -3.45 9.23
CA MET A 183 -6.78 -4.12 10.53
C MET A 183 -8.11 -4.22 11.28
N ILE A 184 -8.95 -3.17 11.24
CA ILE A 184 -10.22 -3.16 11.98
C ILE A 184 -11.28 -4.06 11.34
N GLU A 185 -11.15 -4.31 10.03
CA GLU A 185 -12.03 -5.19 9.27
C GLU A 185 -11.72 -6.69 9.46
N ASP A 186 -10.71 -7.03 10.27
CA ASP A 186 -10.37 -8.43 10.53
C ASP A 186 -11.51 -9.14 11.26
N PRO A 187 -11.95 -10.34 10.81
CA PRO A 187 -13.05 -11.09 11.43
C PRO A 187 -12.82 -11.38 12.91
N ALA A 188 -11.57 -11.61 13.34
CA ALA A 188 -11.24 -11.83 14.74
C ALA A 188 -11.44 -10.56 15.58
N LEU A 189 -11.07 -9.39 15.04
CA LEU A 189 -11.30 -8.11 15.72
C LEU A 189 -12.77 -7.74 15.76
N ALA A 190 -13.49 -7.94 14.66
CA ALA A 190 -14.94 -7.70 14.59
C ALA A 190 -15.70 -8.54 15.64
N HIS A 191 -15.29 -9.80 15.79
CA HIS A 191 -15.88 -10.68 16.82
C HIS A 191 -15.57 -10.22 18.26
N TRP A 192 -14.36 -9.67 18.49
CA TRP A 192 -13.91 -9.23 19.82
C TRP A 192 -14.46 -7.84 20.21
N LEU A 193 -14.58 -6.94 19.23
CA LEU A 193 -15.12 -5.59 19.44
C LEU A 193 -16.65 -5.53 19.47
N GLY A 194 -17.35 -6.61 19.10
CA GLY A 194 -18.78 -6.59 18.86
C GLY A 194 -19.14 -5.86 17.57
N GLU A 195 -20.44 -5.55 17.39
CA GLU A 195 -20.88 -4.75 16.25
C GLU A 195 -20.12 -3.39 16.23
N PRO A 196 -19.65 -2.91 15.05
CA PRO A 196 -18.91 -1.65 14.93
C PRO A 196 -19.59 -0.45 15.62
N ALA A 197 -20.93 -0.44 15.62
CA ALA A 197 -21.73 0.56 16.32
C ALA A 197 -21.57 0.49 17.84
N GLN A 198 -21.43 -0.69 18.43
CA GLN A 198 -21.22 -0.87 19.88
C GLN A 198 -19.81 -0.46 20.29
N ALA A 199 -18.79 -0.82 19.49
CA ALA A 199 -17.42 -0.39 19.69
C ALA A 199 -17.28 1.14 19.60
N ALA A 200 -17.96 1.78 18.65
CA ALA A 200 -18.00 3.22 18.52
C ALA A 200 -18.66 3.89 19.73
N GLN A 201 -19.77 3.35 20.24
CA GLN A 201 -20.41 3.84 21.45
C GLN A 201 -19.52 3.69 22.70
N PHE A 202 -18.82 2.58 22.83
CA PHE A 202 -17.89 2.34 23.93
C PHE A 202 -16.73 3.36 23.92
N LEU A 203 -16.13 3.61 22.76
CA LEU A 203 -15.05 4.58 22.59
C LEU A 203 -15.52 6.00 22.87
N THR A 204 -16.67 6.41 22.34
CA THR A 204 -17.22 7.76 22.57
C THR A 204 -17.63 7.98 24.02
N ALA A 205 -18.15 6.96 24.68
CA ALA A 205 -18.44 7.01 26.12
C ALA A 205 -17.15 7.11 26.95
N GLY A 206 -16.13 6.32 26.61
CA GLY A 206 -14.82 6.36 27.28
C GLY A 206 -14.08 7.69 27.11
N MET A 207 -14.25 8.37 25.98
CA MET A 207 -13.67 9.70 25.73
C MET A 207 -14.53 10.88 26.25
N GLY A 208 -15.67 10.61 26.84
CA GLY A 208 -16.57 11.65 27.37
C GLY A 208 -17.26 12.52 26.31
N VAL A 209 -17.32 12.06 25.06
CA VAL A 209 -17.91 12.78 23.92
C VAL A 209 -19.29 12.23 23.50
N SER A 210 -19.95 11.54 24.41
CA SER A 210 -21.30 10.96 24.21
C SER A 210 -22.39 11.99 23.81
N TRP A 211 -22.14 13.29 24.03
CA TRP A 211 -23.02 14.41 23.65
C TRP A 211 -23.06 14.68 22.14
N LEU A 212 -22.13 14.12 21.35
CA LEU A 212 -22.11 14.27 19.89
C LEU A 212 -23.17 13.40 19.16
N GLY A 213 -23.97 12.62 19.91
CA GLY A 213 -24.96 11.71 19.37
C GLY A 213 -24.37 10.35 19.01
N GLN A 214 -25.15 9.50 18.35
CA GLN A 214 -24.65 8.19 17.91
C GLN A 214 -23.56 8.40 16.86
N PRO A 215 -22.36 7.81 17.06
CA PRO A 215 -21.31 7.91 16.06
C PRO A 215 -21.77 7.22 14.77
N PRO A 216 -21.38 7.75 13.60
CA PRO A 216 -21.69 7.11 12.32
C PRO A 216 -21.12 5.68 12.32
N ALA A 217 -21.77 4.76 11.61
CA ALA A 217 -21.38 3.33 11.56
C ALA A 217 -19.88 3.13 11.20
N HIS A 218 -19.31 4.05 10.45
CA HIS A 218 -17.88 4.03 10.04
C HIS A 218 -16.94 4.77 10.99
N ALA A 219 -17.38 5.24 12.15
CA ALA A 219 -16.52 6.03 13.06
C ALA A 219 -15.32 5.22 13.57
N VAL A 220 -15.50 3.93 13.82
CA VAL A 220 -14.42 3.03 14.27
C VAL A 220 -13.40 2.81 13.16
N GLU A 221 -13.87 2.59 11.93
CA GLU A 221 -13.03 2.40 10.75
C GLU A 221 -12.18 3.65 10.49
N TYR A 222 -12.79 4.83 10.41
CA TYR A 222 -12.07 6.10 10.24
C TYR A 222 -11.16 6.42 11.42
N GLY A 223 -11.55 6.05 12.64
CA GLY A 223 -10.72 6.19 13.82
C GLY A 223 -9.46 5.33 13.76
N ALA A 224 -9.58 4.06 13.39
CA ALA A 224 -8.47 3.13 13.21
C ALA A 224 -7.56 3.57 12.05
N ALA A 225 -8.15 3.99 10.93
CA ALA A 225 -7.43 4.54 9.79
C ALA A 225 -6.61 5.79 10.15
N ALA A 226 -7.22 6.74 10.86
CA ALA A 226 -6.54 7.95 11.32
C ALA A 226 -5.39 7.63 12.30
N LEU A 227 -5.59 6.68 13.21
CA LEU A 227 -4.53 6.20 14.12
C LEU A 227 -3.38 5.55 13.36
N GLY A 228 -3.67 4.74 12.34
CA GLY A 228 -2.66 4.15 11.47
C GLY A 228 -1.85 5.21 10.72
N ALA A 229 -2.50 6.23 10.16
CA ALA A 229 -1.84 7.34 9.50
C ALA A 229 -0.93 8.14 10.46
N MET A 230 -1.46 8.50 11.63
CA MET A 230 -0.70 9.21 12.66
C MET A 230 0.48 8.39 13.17
N PHE A 231 0.31 7.10 13.36
CA PHE A 231 1.38 6.19 13.78
C PHE A 231 2.53 6.16 12.79
N VAL A 232 2.26 6.02 11.48
CA VAL A 232 3.29 5.99 10.44
C VAL A 232 4.04 7.32 10.39
N VAL A 233 3.33 8.45 10.41
CA VAL A 233 3.94 9.78 10.37
C VAL A 233 4.80 10.03 11.62
N ALA A 234 4.27 9.72 12.80
CA ALA A 234 5.00 9.90 14.06
C ALA A 234 6.22 8.99 14.16
N ALA A 235 6.07 7.70 13.84
CA ALA A 235 7.17 6.73 13.84
C ALA A 235 8.26 7.12 12.85
N GLY A 236 7.89 7.48 11.61
CA GLY A 236 8.81 7.97 10.59
C GLY A 236 9.57 9.23 11.07
N TYR A 237 8.88 10.19 11.64
CA TYR A 237 9.49 11.41 12.18
C TYR A 237 10.49 11.10 13.30
N ILE A 238 10.12 10.26 14.27
CA ILE A 238 10.97 9.88 15.39
C ILE A 238 12.24 9.17 14.88
N ILE A 239 12.10 8.23 13.94
CA ILE A 239 13.24 7.48 13.40
C ILE A 239 14.17 8.42 12.64
N ILE A 240 13.67 9.30 11.78
CA ILE A 240 14.49 10.26 11.03
C ILE A 240 15.19 11.22 11.98
N ARG A 241 14.48 11.72 13.00
CA ARG A 241 15.06 12.62 13.99
C ARG A 241 16.19 11.96 14.78
N ARG A 242 16.03 10.69 15.16
CA ARG A 242 17.09 9.93 15.88
C ARG A 242 18.30 9.63 15.00
N ARG A 243 18.13 9.48 13.67
CA ARG A 243 19.22 9.21 12.73
C ARG A 243 19.98 10.46 12.29
N ARG A 244 19.40 11.66 12.37
CA ARG A 244 20.02 12.93 11.97
C ARG A 244 21.41 13.17 12.61
N PRO A 245 21.63 12.99 13.92
CA PRO A 245 22.95 13.21 14.53
C PRO A 245 24.04 12.28 13.97
N ALA A 246 23.69 11.00 13.75
CA ALA A 246 24.62 10.02 13.20
C ALA A 246 25.02 10.33 11.75
N LEU A 247 24.08 10.81 10.94
CA LEU A 247 24.34 11.22 9.56
C LEU A 247 25.22 12.48 9.47
N LEU A 248 25.04 13.45 10.37
CA LEU A 248 25.86 14.66 10.43
C LEU A 248 27.31 14.35 10.89
N THR A 249 27.47 13.42 11.85
CA THR A 249 28.82 12.99 12.29
C THR A 249 29.54 12.18 11.21
N ALA A 250 28.84 11.33 10.47
CA ALA A 250 29.41 10.57 9.36
C ALA A 250 29.81 11.48 8.18
N ALA A 251 29.00 12.45 7.83
CA ALA A 251 29.30 13.44 6.80
C ALA A 251 30.52 14.31 7.17
N ALA A 252 30.59 14.76 8.41
CA ALA A 252 31.74 15.55 8.90
C ALA A 252 33.04 14.74 8.98
N ALA A 253 32.97 13.42 9.20
CA ALA A 253 34.14 12.52 9.17
C ALA A 253 34.62 12.28 7.73
N ALA A 254 33.71 12.11 6.78
CA ALA A 254 34.03 11.93 5.37
C ALA A 254 34.70 13.18 4.75
N ASP A 255 34.25 14.37 5.15
CA ASP A 255 34.83 15.64 4.66
C ASP A 255 36.25 15.90 5.21
N ARG A 256 36.53 15.50 6.45
CA ARG A 256 37.87 15.53 7.05
C ARG A 256 38.84 14.55 6.36
N GLY A 257 38.37 13.38 5.94
CA GLY A 257 39.19 12.40 5.22
C GLY A 257 39.59 12.87 3.80
N LYS A 258 38.77 13.69 3.16
CA LYS A 258 39.08 14.30 1.84
C LYS A 258 40.05 15.48 1.91
N GLN A 259 40.15 16.15 3.05
CA GLN A 259 41.07 17.27 3.24
C GLN A 259 42.49 16.83 3.65
N SER A 260 42.68 15.56 4.04
CA SER A 260 43.95 14.99 4.48
C SER A 260 44.64 14.11 3.40
N SER A 261 44.05 13.94 2.25
CA SER A 261 44.61 13.27 1.05
C SER A 261 44.90 14.27 -0.06
#